data_e8609e3b7f2052868eb783ea0fe1497b
#
_entry.id   e8609e3b7f2052868eb783ea0fe1497b
#
_cell.length_a   1.000
_cell.length_b   1.000
_cell.length_c   1.000
_cell.angle_alpha   90.00
_cell.angle_beta   90.00
_cell.angle_gamma   90.00
#
_symmetry.space_group_name_H-M   'P 1'
#
loop_
_entity.id
_entity.type
_entity.pdbx_description
1 polymer ?
#
loop_
_entity_poly.entity_id
_entity_poly.type
_entity_poly.pdbx_seq_one_letter_code
_entity_poly.pdbx_strand_id
1 'polypeptide(L)'
;PQIHITVIVRGEPVINDATIEDAEMTGLADLVPVMGNGTKIAGTSLKDISDEARDLIRHADVILSKGQGNFETLNNSGLNIYYMFLCKCSWFVNRFGLEQYKGVFVNDRSLGRDGS
;
A
#
# COMPACT_ATOMS: atom_id res chain seq x y z
N PRO A 1 18.29 18.37 3.94
CA PRO A 1 16.99 17.95 4.45
C PRO A 1 17.00 16.50 4.88
N GLN A 2 16.29 16.21 5.96
CA GLN A 2 16.18 14.85 6.46
C GLN A 2 14.93 14.20 5.87
N ILE A 3 15.07 12.94 5.49
CA ILE A 3 13.94 12.13 5.03
C ILE A 3 13.54 11.23 6.21
N HIS A 4 12.27 11.29 6.59
CA HIS A 4 11.71 10.44 7.64
C HIS A 4 10.87 9.35 6.98
N ILE A 5 11.29 8.09 7.13
CA ILE A 5 10.62 6.94 6.54
C ILE A 5 9.98 6.11 7.64
N THR A 6 8.72 5.75 7.46
CA THR A 6 8.04 4.77 8.30
C THR A 6 7.46 3.69 7.40
N VAL A 7 7.63 2.44 7.79
CA VAL A 7 7.08 1.29 7.06
C VAL A 7 5.85 0.79 7.82
N ILE A 8 4.76 0.61 7.09
CA ILE A 8 3.52 0.06 7.65
C ILE A 8 3.33 -1.34 7.08
N VAL A 9 3.19 -2.30 7.97
CA VAL A 9 3.00 -3.71 7.62
C VAL A 9 1.63 -4.18 8.10
N ARG A 10 1.27 -5.42 7.77
CA ARG A 10 0.01 -6.02 8.21
C ARG A 10 -0.02 -6.10 9.74
N GLY A 11 -1.16 -5.74 10.34
CA GLY A 11 -1.32 -5.77 11.79
C GLY A 11 -1.32 -7.18 12.36
N GLU A 12 -1.86 -8.15 11.61
CA GLU A 12 -1.89 -9.55 11.97
C GLU A 12 -1.57 -10.38 10.73
N PRO A 13 -1.07 -11.62 10.88
CA PRO A 13 -0.72 -12.44 9.72
C PRO A 13 -1.91 -12.67 8.78
N VAL A 14 -1.70 -12.41 7.50
CA VAL A 14 -2.68 -12.67 6.43
C VAL A 14 -1.93 -13.27 5.26
N ILE A 15 -2.11 -14.55 4.99
CA ILE A 15 -1.47 -15.29 3.91
C ILE A 15 0.04 -14.96 3.86
N ASN A 16 0.50 -14.27 2.81
CA ASN A 16 1.91 -13.94 2.59
C ASN A 16 2.24 -12.48 2.93
N ASP A 17 1.31 -11.74 3.52
CA ASP A 17 1.56 -10.34 3.86
C ASP A 17 2.61 -10.21 4.97
N ALA A 18 3.48 -9.24 4.83
CA ALA A 18 4.53 -8.98 5.80
C ALA A 18 3.95 -8.44 7.11
N THR A 19 4.52 -8.89 8.22
CA THR A 19 4.16 -8.47 9.56
C THR A 19 5.36 -7.80 10.25
N ILE A 20 5.15 -7.33 11.49
CA ILE A 20 6.24 -6.75 12.28
C ILE A 20 7.33 -7.80 12.53
N GLU A 21 6.94 -9.05 12.78
CA GLU A 21 7.90 -10.14 12.98
C GLU A 21 8.78 -10.34 11.76
N ASP A 22 8.21 -10.26 10.56
CA ASP A 22 8.97 -10.37 9.32
C ASP A 22 9.97 -9.21 9.20
N ALA A 23 9.56 -7.99 9.53
CA ALA A 23 10.44 -6.84 9.50
C ALA A 23 11.59 -6.97 10.49
N GLU A 24 11.33 -7.54 11.66
CA GLU A 24 12.37 -7.79 12.65
C GLU A 24 13.35 -8.86 12.16
N MET A 25 12.85 -9.95 11.61
CA MET A 25 13.68 -11.06 11.10
C MET A 25 14.60 -10.64 9.97
N THR A 26 14.13 -9.75 9.10
CA THR A 26 14.93 -9.29 7.96
C THR A 26 15.87 -8.14 8.29
N GLY A 27 15.77 -7.58 9.50
CA GLY A 27 16.58 -6.43 9.91
C GLY A 27 16.01 -5.08 9.48
N LEU A 28 14.87 -5.04 8.83
CA LEU A 28 14.26 -3.80 8.39
C LEU A 28 13.91 -2.90 9.58
N ALA A 29 13.41 -3.49 10.65
CA ALA A 29 13.02 -2.74 11.84
C ALA A 29 14.21 -2.06 12.54
N ASP A 30 15.43 -2.49 12.26
CA ASP A 30 16.64 -1.85 12.79
C ASP A 30 17.02 -0.61 11.98
N LEU A 31 16.51 -0.49 10.75
CA LEU A 31 16.87 0.60 9.85
C LEU A 31 15.85 1.74 9.88
N VAL A 32 14.57 1.42 9.98
CA VAL A 32 13.48 2.41 9.94
C VAL A 32 12.39 2.02 10.92
N PRO A 33 11.59 2.99 11.42
CA PRO A 33 10.41 2.65 12.19
C PRO A 33 9.44 1.79 11.40
N VAL A 34 8.90 0.77 12.05
CA VAL A 34 7.92 -0.15 11.46
C VAL A 34 6.71 -0.21 12.39
N MET A 35 5.51 -0.10 11.83
CA MET A 35 4.28 -0.24 12.60
C MET A 35 3.30 -1.14 11.85
N GLY A 36 2.45 -1.83 12.60
CA GLY A 36 1.35 -2.57 12.02
C GLY A 36 0.21 -1.63 11.65
N ASN A 37 -0.59 -2.01 10.64
CA ASN A 37 -1.74 -1.21 10.24
C ASN A 37 -2.98 -1.41 11.13
N GLY A 38 -2.91 -2.28 12.12
CA GLY A 38 -3.98 -2.48 13.09
C GLY A 38 -5.09 -3.42 12.65
N THR A 39 -4.95 -4.11 11.53
CA THR A 39 -5.98 -5.02 11.04
C THR A 39 -5.36 -6.23 10.34
N LYS A 40 -6.15 -7.30 10.24
CA LYS A 40 -5.81 -8.48 9.44
C LYS A 40 -6.56 -8.52 8.12
N ILE A 41 -7.32 -7.48 7.79
CA ILE A 41 -8.05 -7.42 6.53
C ILE A 41 -7.06 -7.15 5.40
N ALA A 42 -7.17 -7.90 4.30
CA ALA A 42 -6.27 -7.76 3.16
C ALA A 42 -6.37 -6.36 2.56
N GLY A 43 -5.25 -5.87 2.03
CA GLY A 43 -5.16 -4.50 1.52
C GLY A 43 -4.99 -3.50 2.66
N THR A 44 -5.24 -2.24 2.34
CA THR A 44 -5.17 -1.14 3.31
C THR A 44 -6.38 -0.24 3.14
N SER A 45 -7.44 -0.58 3.84
CA SER A 45 -8.65 0.25 3.83
C SER A 45 -8.51 1.32 4.89
N LEU A 46 -8.60 2.58 4.49
CA LEU A 46 -8.49 3.71 5.43
C LEU A 46 -9.55 3.69 6.51
N LYS A 47 -10.65 2.96 6.29
CA LYS A 47 -11.72 2.82 7.29
C LYS A 47 -11.38 1.78 8.35
N ASP A 48 -10.61 0.77 8.00
CA ASP A 48 -10.40 -0.42 8.84
C ASP A 48 -9.07 -0.41 9.59
N ILE A 49 -8.11 0.38 9.16
CA ILE A 49 -6.80 0.46 9.82
C ILE A 49 -6.89 1.27 11.11
N SER A 50 -5.85 1.21 11.94
CA SER A 50 -5.82 1.97 13.19
C SER A 50 -5.80 3.47 12.91
N ASP A 51 -6.26 4.26 13.89
CA ASP A 51 -6.22 5.72 13.79
C ASP A 51 -4.80 6.21 13.61
N GLU A 52 -3.85 5.61 14.29
CA GLU A 52 -2.44 5.95 14.18
C GLU A 52 -1.91 5.75 12.76
N ALA A 53 -2.19 4.59 12.16
CA ALA A 53 -1.78 4.31 10.79
C ALA A 53 -2.47 5.26 9.80
N ARG A 54 -3.75 5.51 10.00
CA ARG A 54 -4.50 6.43 9.14
C ARG A 54 -3.93 7.84 9.18
N ASP A 55 -3.63 8.34 10.36
CA ASP A 55 -3.08 9.68 10.51
C ASP A 55 -1.72 9.79 9.82
N LEU A 56 -0.88 8.78 10.00
CA LEU A 56 0.43 8.75 9.36
C LEU A 56 0.31 8.78 7.84
N ILE A 57 -0.60 7.99 7.30
CA ILE A 57 -0.83 7.92 5.85
C ILE A 57 -1.33 9.27 5.32
N ARG A 58 -2.29 9.87 6.01
CA ARG A 58 -2.89 11.13 5.56
C ARG A 58 -1.94 12.31 5.62
N HIS A 59 -0.97 12.28 6.51
CA HIS A 59 -0.03 13.39 6.68
C HIS A 59 1.31 13.15 6.00
N ALA A 60 1.50 12.00 5.35
CA ALA A 60 2.74 11.73 4.62
C ALA A 60 2.84 12.59 3.38
N ASP A 61 4.04 13.07 3.08
CA ASP A 61 4.28 13.83 1.85
C ASP A 61 4.21 12.96 0.61
N VAL A 62 4.76 11.75 0.72
CA VAL A 62 4.77 10.75 -0.36
C VAL A 62 4.54 9.39 0.25
N ILE A 63 3.71 8.58 -0.40
CA ILE A 63 3.43 7.21 0.02
C ILE A 63 3.84 6.27 -1.10
N LEU A 64 4.57 5.22 -0.73
CA LEU A 64 4.91 4.15 -1.64
C LEU A 64 4.15 2.91 -1.21
N SER A 65 3.25 2.45 -2.05
CA SER A 65 2.36 1.34 -1.73
C SER A 65 2.69 0.13 -2.59
N LYS A 66 2.94 -1.00 -1.95
CA LYS A 66 3.30 -2.24 -2.64
C LYS A 66 2.14 -3.21 -2.63
N GLY A 67 1.91 -3.87 -3.75
CA GLY A 67 0.98 -4.96 -3.85
C GLY A 67 -0.38 -4.58 -4.39
N GLN A 68 -1.02 -5.54 -5.09
CA GLN A 68 -2.30 -5.33 -5.73
C GLN A 68 -3.43 -5.07 -4.72
N GLY A 69 -3.42 -5.78 -3.58
CA GLY A 69 -4.42 -5.58 -2.54
C GLY A 69 -4.45 -4.17 -1.99
N ASN A 70 -3.28 -3.57 -1.81
CA ASN A 70 -3.19 -2.18 -1.38
C ASN A 70 -3.72 -1.23 -2.45
N PHE A 71 -3.42 -1.51 -3.72
CA PHE A 71 -3.97 -0.72 -4.82
C PHE A 71 -5.50 -0.77 -4.84
N GLU A 72 -6.06 -1.97 -4.68
CA GLU A 72 -7.51 -2.15 -4.68
C GLU A 72 -8.23 -1.33 -3.62
N THR A 73 -7.60 -1.19 -2.46
CA THR A 73 -8.23 -0.52 -1.31
C THR A 73 -7.89 0.96 -1.21
N LEU A 74 -6.76 1.39 -1.74
CA LEU A 74 -6.29 2.77 -1.61
C LEU A 74 -6.52 3.62 -2.85
N ASN A 75 -6.74 3.01 -4.02
CA ASN A 75 -6.90 3.81 -5.23
C ASN A 75 -8.09 4.76 -5.10
N ASN A 76 -7.98 5.89 -5.78
CA ASN A 76 -8.97 6.94 -5.75
C ASN A 76 -9.08 7.67 -4.40
N SER A 77 -8.02 7.62 -3.59
CA SER A 77 -7.97 8.33 -2.31
C SER A 77 -7.62 9.82 -2.46
N GLY A 78 -7.00 10.18 -3.58
CA GLY A 78 -6.53 11.55 -3.80
C GLY A 78 -5.21 11.88 -3.12
N LEU A 79 -4.64 10.93 -2.40
CA LEU A 79 -3.35 11.11 -1.72
C LEU A 79 -2.20 10.94 -2.71
N ASN A 80 -1.03 11.43 -2.33
CA ASN A 80 0.16 11.28 -3.17
C ASN A 80 0.76 9.89 -2.99
N ILE A 81 0.12 8.89 -3.60
CA ILE A 81 0.50 7.50 -3.48
C ILE A 81 1.03 6.99 -4.81
N TYR A 82 2.22 6.40 -4.75
CA TYR A 82 2.78 5.65 -5.87
C TYR A 82 2.56 4.17 -5.61
N TYR A 83 1.85 3.51 -6.51
CA TYR A 83 1.56 2.08 -6.41
C TYR A 83 2.55 1.27 -7.22
N MET A 84 3.03 0.18 -6.63
CA MET A 84 3.87 -0.81 -7.30
C MET A 84 3.23 -2.17 -7.12
N PHE A 85 2.81 -2.81 -8.21
CA PHE A 85 2.22 -4.14 -8.14
C PHE A 85 2.35 -4.85 -9.48
N LEU A 86 2.13 -6.16 -9.43
CA LEU A 86 2.06 -6.99 -10.61
C LEU A 86 0.58 -7.17 -10.96
N CYS A 87 0.22 -6.83 -12.19
CA CYS A 87 -1.18 -6.98 -12.64
C CYS A 87 -1.45 -8.45 -12.96
N LYS A 88 -2.16 -9.14 -12.09
CA LYS A 88 -2.42 -10.58 -12.21
C LYS A 88 -3.83 -10.89 -12.69
N CYS A 89 -4.77 -10.00 -12.46
CA CYS A 89 -6.19 -10.23 -12.66
C CYS A 89 -6.67 -9.64 -13.99
N SER A 90 -7.36 -10.43 -14.80
CA SER A 90 -7.88 -9.95 -16.08
C SER A 90 -8.88 -8.80 -15.91
N TRP A 91 -9.59 -8.75 -14.79
CA TRP A 91 -10.49 -7.65 -14.51
C TRP A 91 -9.71 -6.31 -14.43
N PHE A 92 -8.55 -6.33 -13.77
CA PHE A 92 -7.69 -5.15 -13.70
C PHE A 92 -7.12 -4.77 -15.06
N VAL A 93 -6.76 -5.76 -15.86
CA VAL A 93 -6.28 -5.52 -17.23
C VAL A 93 -7.34 -4.74 -18.00
N ASN A 94 -8.60 -5.18 -17.95
CA ASN A 94 -9.67 -4.55 -18.69
C ASN A 94 -10.06 -3.19 -18.14
N ARG A 95 -10.12 -3.06 -16.80
CA ARG A 95 -10.57 -1.82 -16.18
C ARG A 95 -9.56 -0.68 -16.32
N PHE A 96 -8.28 -0.97 -16.24
CA PHE A 96 -7.24 0.07 -16.23
C PHE A 96 -6.38 0.08 -17.49
N GLY A 97 -6.68 -0.77 -18.46
CA GLY A 97 -5.91 -0.83 -19.70
C GLY A 97 -4.49 -1.33 -19.53
N LEU A 98 -4.26 -2.18 -18.54
CA LEU A 98 -2.94 -2.71 -18.20
C LEU A 98 -2.70 -4.04 -18.91
N GLU A 99 -1.41 -4.43 -19.03
CA GLU A 99 -1.07 -5.75 -19.53
C GLU A 99 -0.98 -6.74 -18.36
N GLN A 100 -1.55 -7.94 -18.56
CA GLN A 100 -1.53 -8.98 -17.54
C GLN A 100 -0.09 -9.45 -17.29
N TYR A 101 0.25 -9.69 -16.02
CA TYR A 101 1.57 -10.10 -15.54
C TYR A 101 2.67 -9.08 -15.76
N LYS A 102 2.32 -7.84 -16.05
CA LYS A 102 3.29 -6.75 -16.12
C LYS A 102 3.35 -6.01 -14.79
N GLY A 103 4.53 -5.49 -14.47
CA GLY A 103 4.72 -4.61 -13.34
C GLY A 103 4.07 -3.26 -13.60
N VAL A 104 3.40 -2.72 -12.58
CA VAL A 104 2.74 -1.43 -12.66
C VAL A 104 3.34 -0.48 -11.62
N PHE A 105 3.63 0.74 -12.06
CA PHE A 105 4.08 1.81 -11.17
C PHE A 105 3.34 3.08 -11.58
N VAL A 106 2.34 3.48 -10.79
CA VAL A 106 1.49 4.62 -11.12
C VAL A 106 1.21 5.44 -9.88
N ASN A 107 0.96 6.74 -10.06
CA ASN A 107 0.53 7.62 -8.98
C ASN A 107 -0.99 7.70 -8.95
N ASP A 108 -1.57 7.68 -7.76
CA ASP A 108 -3.03 7.71 -7.57
C ASP A 108 -3.67 8.90 -8.27
N ARG A 109 -3.00 10.05 -8.23
CA ARG A 109 -3.53 11.29 -8.80
C ARG A 109 -3.53 11.29 -10.33
N SER A 110 -2.76 10.40 -10.97
CA SER A 110 -2.73 10.28 -12.42
C SER A 110 -3.75 9.29 -12.97
N LEU A 111 -4.46 8.56 -12.11
CA LEU A 111 -5.51 7.64 -12.52
C LEU A 111 -6.77 8.42 -12.90
N GLY A 112 -7.52 7.89 -13.87
CA GLY A 112 -8.79 8.47 -14.23
C GLY A 112 -9.79 8.34 -13.07
N ARG A 113 -10.56 9.39 -12.82
CA ARG A 113 -11.50 9.44 -11.69
C ARG A 113 -12.94 9.23 -12.12
N ASP A 114 -13.21 9.31 -13.37
CA ASP A 114 -14.55 9.32 -13.95
C ASP A 114 -14.97 7.95 -14.50
N GLY A 115 -14.83 6.93 -13.70
CA GLY A 115 -15.26 5.59 -14.06
C GLY A 115 -14.19 4.73 -14.68
N SER A 116 -13.00 5.21 -14.70
CA SER A 116 -11.88 4.39 -15.13
C SER A 116 -11.43 3.48 -14.02
#